data_e4b879bc466a46db5e28cd431564a60c
#
_entry.id   e4b879bc466a46db5e28cd431564a60c
#
_cell.length_a   1.000
_cell.length_b   1.000
_cell.length_c   1.000
_cell.angle_alpha   90.00
_cell.angle_beta   90.00
_cell.angle_gamma   90.00
#
_symmetry.space_group_name_H-M   'P 1'
#
loop_
_entity.id
_entity.type
_entity.pdbx_description
1 polymer ?
#
loop_
_entity_poly.entity_id
_entity_poly.type
_entity_poly.pdbx_seq_one_letter_code
_entity_poly.pdbx_strand_id
1 'polypeptide(L)'
;MKKYFLRANTSSGCISFADENLHDMTVVAVKGKSKYAKTEFLKRASSVLEKSGAECEWVMSPFDIKMLDAIILRSGNMAFVDGDITASFNRQGKTTDATADIDCAIGESDNTLEFLKKRDEALDMLYGAYREAKSIHDEWESVYISETDYDRLGAYTSDLAEKLINSHGSGGKTVKRFFGASTPDGSVNYINQLTGNLKKRYFIKGRPGTGKSTFLKHLANKAKCAGLDTEIYYCSFDKDSLDMVVVPELGFCVFDSTAPHELFPEREGDEIIDFYTESGLFGIDEKYSDKLNDIKSRYNFKTAQGRAY
;
A
#
# COMPACT_ATOMS: atom_id res chain seq x y z
N MET A 1 2.99 -3.41 -17.37
CA MET A 1 2.95 -2.12 -16.64
C MET A 1 2.53 -2.38 -15.20
N LYS A 2 3.34 -1.97 -14.19
CA LYS A 2 3.01 -2.09 -12.75
C LYS A 2 2.14 -0.90 -12.31
N LYS A 3 1.08 -1.17 -11.52
CA LYS A 3 0.25 -0.15 -10.87
C LYS A 3 0.30 -0.33 -9.35
N TYR A 4 0.42 0.78 -8.62
CA TYR A 4 0.42 0.81 -7.15
C TYR A 4 0.17 2.24 -6.65
N PHE A 5 0.14 2.41 -5.34
CA PHE A 5 0.03 3.73 -4.73
C PHE A 5 1.31 4.06 -3.94
N LEU A 6 1.73 5.31 -3.98
CA LEU A 6 2.73 5.88 -3.07
C LEU A 6 2.10 6.67 -1.92
N ARG A 7 0.80 6.93 -2.01
CA ARG A 7 0.01 7.57 -0.95
C ARG A 7 -1.21 6.74 -0.61
N ALA A 8 -1.65 6.82 0.65
CA ALA A 8 -2.90 6.21 1.09
C ALA A 8 -3.59 7.06 2.17
N ASN A 9 -4.93 6.99 2.21
CA ASN A 9 -5.75 7.61 3.25
C ASN A 9 -5.88 6.61 4.41
N THR A 10 -5.04 6.77 5.44
CA THR A 10 -4.97 5.89 6.59
C THR A 10 -5.73 6.46 7.80
N SER A 11 -5.82 5.69 8.88
CA SER A 11 -6.32 6.16 10.18
C SER A 11 -5.46 7.30 10.78
N SER A 12 -4.24 7.48 10.30
CA SER A 12 -3.31 8.55 10.70
C SER A 12 -3.28 9.74 9.73
N GLY A 13 -4.20 9.79 8.77
CA GLY A 13 -4.22 10.80 7.70
C GLY A 13 -3.64 10.28 6.39
N CYS A 14 -3.37 11.17 5.46
CA CYS A 14 -2.72 10.81 4.20
C CYS A 14 -1.23 10.55 4.44
N ILE A 15 -0.82 9.30 4.26
CA ILE A 15 0.60 8.88 4.34
C ILE A 15 1.17 8.81 2.94
N SER A 16 2.42 9.27 2.77
CA SER A 16 3.13 9.28 1.49
C SER A 16 4.52 8.68 1.62
N PHE A 17 4.85 7.76 0.73
CA PHE A 17 6.20 7.21 0.53
C PHE A 17 6.85 7.77 -0.76
N ALA A 18 6.29 8.84 -1.33
CA ALA A 18 6.78 9.39 -2.60
C ALA A 18 8.21 9.94 -2.46
N ASP A 19 8.50 10.69 -1.41
CA ASP A 19 9.83 11.26 -1.18
C ASP A 19 10.90 10.16 -1.04
N GLU A 20 10.64 9.14 -0.20
CA GLU A 20 11.58 8.02 0.01
C GLU A 20 11.84 7.20 -1.27
N ASN A 21 10.80 6.98 -2.09
CA ASN A 21 10.92 6.20 -3.33
C ASN A 21 11.60 6.94 -4.46
N LEU A 22 11.54 8.27 -4.44
CA LEU A 22 12.02 9.13 -5.51
C LEU A 22 13.29 9.92 -5.15
N HIS A 23 13.81 9.72 -3.91
CA HIS A 23 14.93 10.49 -3.36
C HIS A 23 16.14 10.54 -4.30
N ASP A 24 16.53 9.39 -4.84
CA ASP A 24 17.72 9.25 -5.71
C ASP A 24 17.39 9.34 -7.21
N MET A 25 16.16 9.75 -7.56
CA MET A 25 15.72 9.83 -8.94
C MET A 25 15.72 11.27 -9.45
N THR A 26 15.86 11.43 -10.76
CA THR A 26 15.55 12.71 -11.42
C THR A 26 14.03 12.91 -11.41
N VAL A 27 13.55 13.94 -10.72
CA VAL A 27 12.12 14.25 -10.58
C VAL A 27 11.73 15.44 -11.43
N VAL A 28 10.81 15.23 -12.35
CA VAL A 28 10.16 16.27 -13.14
C VAL A 28 8.78 16.54 -12.57
N ALA A 29 8.58 17.72 -11.98
CA ALA A 29 7.27 18.13 -11.49
C ALA A 29 6.35 18.56 -12.64
N VAL A 30 5.21 17.92 -12.77
CA VAL A 30 4.16 18.32 -13.71
C VAL A 30 3.23 19.31 -13.01
N LYS A 31 3.41 20.60 -13.30
CA LYS A 31 2.60 21.68 -12.73
C LYS A 31 1.41 22.00 -13.62
N GLY A 32 0.32 22.40 -12.98
CA GLY A 32 -0.93 22.78 -13.62
C GLY A 32 -2.08 22.76 -12.64
N LYS A 33 -3.11 23.59 -12.88
CA LYS A 33 -4.28 23.71 -12.00
C LYS A 33 -5.20 22.49 -12.06
N SER A 34 -5.24 21.80 -13.21
CA SER A 34 -6.14 20.67 -13.43
C SER A 34 -5.44 19.33 -13.17
N LYS A 35 -5.91 18.58 -12.15
CA LYS A 35 -5.47 17.20 -11.89
C LYS A 35 -5.71 16.30 -13.10
N TYR A 36 -6.82 16.49 -13.82
CA TYR A 36 -7.13 15.76 -15.04
C TYR A 36 -6.08 16.03 -16.14
N ALA A 37 -5.75 17.29 -16.40
CA ALA A 37 -4.78 17.66 -17.42
C ALA A 37 -3.38 17.11 -17.07
N LYS A 38 -2.96 17.18 -15.80
CA LYS A 38 -1.71 16.56 -15.32
C LYS A 38 -1.71 15.05 -15.56
N THR A 39 -2.82 14.38 -15.25
CA THR A 39 -2.97 12.94 -15.49
C THR A 39 -2.88 12.57 -16.98
N GLU A 40 -3.55 13.33 -17.85
CA GLU A 40 -3.48 13.08 -19.30
C GLU A 40 -2.07 13.33 -19.87
N PHE A 41 -1.37 14.32 -19.35
CA PHE A 41 0.06 14.53 -19.67
C PHE A 41 0.88 13.29 -19.26
N LEU A 42 0.73 12.81 -18.01
CA LEU A 42 1.45 11.63 -17.50
C LEU A 42 1.16 10.37 -18.35
N LYS A 43 -0.10 10.12 -18.70
CA LYS A 43 -0.49 9.00 -19.57
C LYS A 43 0.15 9.09 -20.97
N ARG A 44 0.14 10.29 -21.57
CA ARG A 44 0.79 10.53 -22.89
C ARG A 44 2.29 10.33 -22.81
N ALA A 45 2.94 10.86 -21.77
CA ALA A 45 4.37 10.66 -21.53
C ALA A 45 4.70 9.16 -21.38
N SER A 46 3.94 8.41 -20.57
CA SER A 46 4.10 6.95 -20.45
C SER A 46 3.98 6.26 -21.81
N SER A 47 2.96 6.60 -22.59
CA SER A 47 2.75 6.00 -23.92
C SER A 47 3.90 6.26 -24.89
N VAL A 48 4.50 7.46 -24.87
CA VAL A 48 5.66 7.79 -25.70
C VAL A 48 6.89 6.99 -25.27
N LEU A 49 7.14 6.92 -23.96
CA LEU A 49 8.28 6.20 -23.40
C LEU A 49 8.16 4.69 -23.64
N GLU A 50 6.98 4.11 -23.49
CA GLU A 50 6.72 2.69 -23.76
C GLU A 50 6.93 2.33 -25.24
N LYS A 51 6.58 3.23 -26.17
CA LYS A 51 6.87 3.04 -27.61
C LYS A 51 8.38 3.04 -27.90
N SER A 52 9.20 3.67 -27.06
CA SER A 52 10.66 3.61 -27.17
C SER A 52 11.28 2.41 -26.43
N GLY A 53 10.46 1.48 -25.91
CA GLY A 53 10.89 0.27 -25.21
C GLY A 53 11.13 0.45 -23.71
N ALA A 54 10.77 1.59 -23.14
CA ALA A 54 10.90 1.81 -21.70
C ALA A 54 9.73 1.16 -20.93
N GLU A 55 10.03 0.59 -19.75
CA GLU A 55 8.99 0.11 -18.83
C GLU A 55 8.60 1.22 -17.85
N CYS A 56 7.32 1.60 -17.87
CA CYS A 56 6.76 2.59 -16.97
C CYS A 56 5.97 1.94 -15.84
N GLU A 57 6.18 2.42 -14.61
CA GLU A 57 5.32 2.13 -13.46
C GLU A 57 4.33 3.28 -13.29
N TRP A 58 3.06 2.97 -13.04
CA TRP A 58 2.01 3.96 -12.81
C TRP A 58 1.70 4.07 -11.32
N VAL A 59 1.88 5.25 -10.78
CA VAL A 59 1.48 5.60 -9.42
C VAL A 59 0.07 6.18 -9.48
N MET A 60 -0.88 5.43 -8.92
CA MET A 60 -2.29 5.81 -8.91
C MET A 60 -2.60 6.80 -7.80
N SER A 61 -3.61 7.64 -8.00
CA SER A 61 -4.10 8.53 -6.95
C SER A 61 -5.09 7.80 -6.02
N PRO A 62 -4.93 7.88 -4.68
CA PRO A 62 -5.92 7.30 -3.77
C PRO A 62 -7.23 8.10 -3.68
N PHE A 63 -7.26 9.30 -4.24
CA PHE A 63 -8.46 10.16 -4.26
C PHE A 63 -9.35 9.93 -5.48
N ASP A 64 -8.79 9.43 -6.58
CA ASP A 64 -9.51 9.02 -7.77
C ASP A 64 -8.63 8.04 -8.57
N ILE A 65 -9.08 6.80 -8.69
CA ILE A 65 -8.34 5.73 -9.39
C ILE A 65 -8.18 5.94 -10.90
N LYS A 66 -8.87 6.91 -11.49
CA LYS A 66 -8.69 7.30 -12.89
C LYS A 66 -7.52 8.27 -13.07
N MET A 67 -7.05 8.85 -11.96
CA MET A 67 -5.98 9.83 -11.91
C MET A 67 -4.63 9.20 -11.55
N LEU A 68 -3.57 9.81 -12.06
CA LEU A 68 -2.19 9.45 -11.73
C LEU A 68 -1.55 10.48 -10.81
N ASP A 69 -0.78 10.00 -9.87
CA ASP A 69 0.12 10.79 -9.04
C ASP A 69 1.51 10.91 -9.68
N ALA A 70 1.96 9.87 -10.39
CA ALA A 70 3.24 9.86 -11.08
C ALA A 70 3.32 8.75 -12.13
N ILE A 71 4.35 8.84 -12.99
CA ILE A 71 4.93 7.73 -13.74
C ILE A 71 6.41 7.63 -13.40
N ILE A 72 6.91 6.40 -13.26
CA ILE A 72 8.30 6.12 -12.84
C ILE A 72 8.97 5.24 -13.88
N LEU A 73 10.18 5.65 -14.31
CA LEU A 73 11.07 4.89 -15.17
C LEU A 73 12.27 4.43 -14.34
N ARG A 74 12.25 3.19 -13.85
CA ARG A 74 13.36 2.67 -13.05
C ARG A 74 14.66 2.57 -13.83
N SER A 75 14.60 2.08 -15.08
CA SER A 75 15.78 1.95 -15.95
C SER A 75 16.43 3.30 -16.28
N GLY A 76 15.65 4.37 -16.35
CA GLY A 76 16.12 5.74 -16.61
C GLY A 76 16.38 6.56 -15.35
N ASN A 77 16.15 6.01 -14.18
CA ASN A 77 16.23 6.71 -12.88
C ASN A 77 15.48 8.05 -12.88
N MET A 78 14.27 8.09 -13.46
CA MET A 78 13.47 9.30 -13.67
C MET A 78 12.02 9.10 -13.25
N ALA A 79 11.40 10.15 -12.73
CA ALA A 79 9.97 10.18 -12.41
C ALA A 79 9.34 11.50 -12.89
N PHE A 80 8.16 11.41 -13.49
CA PHE A 80 7.27 12.55 -13.72
C PHE A 80 6.17 12.50 -12.66
N VAL A 81 6.07 13.53 -11.85
CA VAL A 81 5.25 13.56 -10.65
C VAL A 81 4.30 14.74 -10.67
N ASP A 82 3.07 14.55 -10.25
CA ASP A 82 2.13 15.66 -10.03
C ASP A 82 2.76 16.70 -9.09
N GLY A 83 2.83 17.95 -9.54
CA GLY A 83 3.50 19.03 -8.82
C GLY A 83 2.93 19.31 -7.43
N ASP A 84 1.64 19.01 -7.20
CA ASP A 84 1.01 19.18 -5.88
C ASP A 84 1.59 18.21 -4.84
N ILE A 85 2.11 17.05 -5.28
CA ILE A 85 2.72 16.05 -4.40
C ILE A 85 4.17 16.42 -4.08
N THR A 86 4.87 17.01 -5.04
CA THR A 86 6.29 17.35 -4.87
C THR A 86 6.52 18.47 -3.86
N ALA A 87 5.51 19.25 -3.53
CA ALA A 87 5.60 20.35 -2.56
C ALA A 87 6.03 19.87 -1.14
N SER A 88 5.77 18.60 -0.81
CA SER A 88 6.14 17.98 0.46
C SER A 88 7.49 17.27 0.46
N PHE A 89 8.21 17.24 -0.67
CA PHE A 89 9.50 16.54 -0.77
C PHE A 89 10.61 17.31 -0.05
N ASN A 90 11.44 16.57 0.69
CA ASN A 90 12.61 17.09 1.39
C ASN A 90 13.91 16.51 0.78
N ARG A 91 14.26 16.96 -0.43
CA ARG A 91 15.40 16.48 -1.21
C ARG A 91 16.58 17.45 -1.12
N GLN A 92 17.30 17.49 0.01
CA GLN A 92 18.47 18.36 0.21
C GLN A 92 18.25 19.82 -0.21
N GLY A 93 17.07 20.36 0.11
CA GLY A 93 16.69 21.74 -0.25
C GLY A 93 16.10 21.91 -1.66
N LYS A 94 15.98 20.83 -2.45
CA LYS A 94 15.27 20.83 -3.74
C LYS A 94 14.04 19.94 -3.67
N THR A 95 12.92 20.42 -4.20
CA THR A 95 11.70 19.60 -4.33
C THR A 95 11.68 18.83 -5.65
N THR A 96 12.32 19.38 -6.70
CA THR A 96 12.33 18.82 -8.06
C THR A 96 13.60 19.22 -8.81
N ASP A 97 13.99 18.43 -9.82
CA ASP A 97 15.12 18.71 -10.70
C ASP A 97 14.69 19.53 -11.92
N ALA A 98 13.45 19.35 -12.38
CA ALA A 98 12.86 20.10 -13.48
C ALA A 98 11.36 20.29 -13.29
N THR A 99 10.76 21.18 -14.07
CA THR A 99 9.33 21.44 -14.07
C THR A 99 8.79 21.39 -15.49
N ALA A 100 7.70 20.66 -15.71
CA ALA A 100 6.87 20.74 -16.89
C ALA A 100 5.60 21.52 -16.52
N ASP A 101 5.45 22.74 -17.01
CA ASP A 101 4.26 23.54 -16.82
C ASP A 101 3.27 23.28 -17.95
N ILE A 102 2.08 22.82 -17.60
CA ILE A 102 1.02 22.45 -18.55
C ILE A 102 -0.21 23.38 -18.45
N ASP A 103 -0.08 24.51 -17.76
CA ASP A 103 -1.18 25.48 -17.65
C ASP A 103 -1.46 26.11 -19.03
N CYS A 104 -2.30 25.44 -19.79
CA CYS A 104 -3.09 26.10 -20.81
C CYS A 104 -4.17 26.90 -20.08
N ALA A 105 -4.15 28.22 -20.23
CA ALA A 105 -5.10 29.24 -19.78
C ALA A 105 -6.50 28.74 -19.29
N ILE A 106 -6.55 28.01 -18.20
CA ILE A 106 -7.78 27.76 -17.47
C ILE A 106 -7.89 28.89 -16.46
N GLY A 107 -8.83 29.81 -16.70
CA GLY A 107 -9.11 30.92 -15.79
C GLY A 107 -9.41 30.39 -14.38
N GLU A 108 -9.00 31.14 -13.36
CA GLU A 108 -9.44 30.85 -11.99
C GLU A 108 -10.95 31.00 -11.94
N SER A 109 -11.66 29.98 -11.46
CA SER A 109 -13.06 30.14 -11.10
C SER A 109 -13.13 30.57 -9.63
N ASP A 110 -14.00 31.51 -9.32
CA ASP A 110 -14.21 31.98 -7.93
C ASP A 110 -14.63 30.85 -6.98
N ASN A 111 -15.08 29.72 -7.52
CA ASN A 111 -15.50 28.55 -6.76
C ASN A 111 -14.34 27.63 -6.32
N THR A 112 -13.10 27.84 -6.80
CA THR A 112 -11.97 26.91 -6.51
C THR A 112 -11.67 26.86 -5.03
N LEU A 113 -11.68 27.99 -4.32
CA LEU A 113 -11.40 28.04 -2.87
C LEU A 113 -12.50 27.35 -2.06
N GLU A 114 -13.76 27.49 -2.48
CA GLU A 114 -14.89 26.81 -1.82
C GLU A 114 -14.80 25.29 -1.99
N PHE A 115 -14.44 24.79 -3.18
CA PHE A 115 -14.23 23.36 -3.41
C PHE A 115 -13.07 22.81 -2.60
N LEU A 116 -11.95 23.53 -2.51
CA LEU A 116 -10.81 23.13 -1.68
C LEU A 116 -11.19 23.04 -0.21
N LYS A 117 -11.96 24.00 0.32
CA LYS A 117 -12.44 23.97 1.69
C LYS A 117 -13.37 22.78 1.94
N LYS A 118 -14.33 22.52 1.06
CA LYS A 118 -15.23 21.35 1.17
C LYS A 118 -14.46 20.04 1.12
N ARG A 119 -13.43 19.93 0.26
CA ARG A 119 -12.54 18.77 0.22
C ARG A 119 -11.83 18.57 1.56
N ASP A 120 -11.26 19.62 2.12
CA ASP A 120 -10.51 19.52 3.38
C ASP A 120 -11.44 19.15 4.55
N GLU A 121 -12.67 19.71 4.60
CA GLU A 121 -13.69 19.30 5.57
C GLU A 121 -14.09 17.81 5.41
N ALA A 122 -14.27 17.34 4.18
CA ALA A 122 -14.56 15.93 3.91
C ALA A 122 -13.41 15.00 4.34
N LEU A 123 -12.15 15.39 4.07
CA LEU A 123 -10.98 14.64 4.51
C LEU A 123 -10.87 14.58 6.05
N ASP A 124 -11.17 15.67 6.75
CA ASP A 124 -11.17 15.68 8.22
C ASP A 124 -12.22 14.72 8.79
N MET A 125 -13.43 14.67 8.19
CA MET A 125 -14.48 13.72 8.56
C MET A 125 -14.06 12.27 8.26
N LEU A 126 -13.49 12.01 7.09
CA LEU A 126 -12.95 10.69 6.72
C LEU A 126 -11.91 10.22 7.72
N TYR A 127 -10.91 11.06 8.03
CA TYR A 127 -9.86 10.68 8.97
C TYR A 127 -10.39 10.54 10.41
N GLY A 128 -11.42 11.32 10.78
CA GLY A 128 -12.15 11.14 12.04
C GLY A 128 -12.76 9.75 12.15
N ALA A 129 -13.53 9.35 11.14
CA ALA A 129 -14.17 8.04 11.09
C ALA A 129 -13.15 6.90 11.06
N TYR A 130 -12.02 7.07 10.37
CA TYR A 130 -10.95 6.06 10.31
C TYR A 130 -10.20 5.92 11.63
N ARG A 131 -9.99 6.99 12.40
CA ARG A 131 -9.43 6.89 13.76
C ARG A 131 -10.34 6.09 14.69
N GLU A 132 -11.66 6.32 14.62
CA GLU A 132 -12.62 5.54 15.40
C GLU A 132 -12.64 4.07 14.93
N ALA A 133 -12.62 3.81 13.63
CA ALA A 133 -12.52 2.46 13.09
C ALA A 133 -11.23 1.75 13.54
N LYS A 134 -10.08 2.47 13.62
CA LYS A 134 -8.82 1.91 14.11
C LYS A 134 -8.92 1.50 15.58
N SER A 135 -9.54 2.32 16.41
CA SER A 135 -9.77 1.96 17.83
C SER A 135 -10.63 0.70 17.97
N ILE A 136 -11.66 0.53 17.11
CA ILE A 136 -12.49 -0.67 17.10
C ILE A 136 -11.69 -1.88 16.56
N HIS A 137 -10.83 -1.67 15.59
CA HIS A 137 -9.93 -2.71 15.07
C HIS A 137 -8.93 -3.17 16.14
N ASP A 138 -8.40 -2.26 16.96
CA ASP A 138 -7.50 -2.60 18.06
C ASP A 138 -8.22 -3.43 19.14
N GLU A 139 -9.51 -3.13 19.42
CA GLU A 139 -10.36 -3.96 20.24
C GLU A 139 -10.54 -5.37 19.65
N TRP A 140 -10.70 -5.46 18.33
CA TRP A 140 -10.79 -6.74 17.62
C TRP A 140 -9.50 -7.55 17.74
N GLU A 141 -8.35 -6.92 17.48
CA GLU A 141 -7.04 -7.55 17.64
C GLU A 141 -6.82 -8.08 19.07
N SER A 142 -7.24 -7.33 20.09
CA SER A 142 -7.05 -7.70 21.49
C SER A 142 -7.66 -9.05 21.85
N VAL A 143 -8.77 -9.44 21.21
CA VAL A 143 -9.41 -10.74 21.41
C VAL A 143 -8.51 -11.89 21.02
N TYR A 144 -7.84 -11.78 19.85
CA TYR A 144 -6.95 -12.84 19.36
C TYR A 144 -5.57 -12.78 20.00
N ILE A 145 -5.05 -11.56 20.27
CA ILE A 145 -3.76 -11.37 20.95
C ILE A 145 -3.73 -12.08 22.30
N SER A 146 -4.83 -12.01 23.07
CA SER A 146 -4.90 -12.63 24.40
C SER A 146 -4.96 -14.16 24.38
N GLU A 147 -5.30 -14.77 23.24
CA GLU A 147 -5.46 -16.22 23.07
C GLU A 147 -4.34 -16.85 22.21
N THR A 148 -3.43 -16.04 21.66
CA THR A 148 -2.37 -16.50 20.75
C THR A 148 -1.26 -17.21 21.53
N ASP A 149 -0.87 -18.41 21.06
CA ASP A 149 0.33 -19.12 21.48
C ASP A 149 1.55 -18.53 20.76
N TYR A 150 2.20 -17.56 21.42
CA TYR A 150 3.35 -16.85 20.84
C TYR A 150 4.61 -17.71 20.71
N ASP A 151 4.79 -18.73 21.55
CA ASP A 151 5.97 -19.61 21.44
C ASP A 151 5.85 -20.49 20.19
N ARG A 152 4.67 -21.07 19.98
CA ARG A 152 4.37 -21.86 18.78
C ARG A 152 4.45 -21.01 17.51
N LEU A 153 3.78 -19.85 17.49
CA LEU A 153 3.77 -18.94 16.34
C LEU A 153 5.18 -18.42 16.04
N GLY A 154 5.97 -18.07 17.07
CA GLY A 154 7.34 -17.60 16.94
C GLY A 154 8.26 -18.64 16.33
N ALA A 155 8.19 -19.89 16.79
CA ALA A 155 8.96 -21.00 16.21
C ALA A 155 8.59 -21.21 14.73
N TYR A 156 7.28 -21.30 14.43
CA TYR A 156 6.80 -21.48 13.07
C TYR A 156 7.24 -20.36 12.11
N THR A 157 7.06 -19.10 12.51
CA THR A 157 7.42 -17.94 11.67
C THR A 157 8.93 -17.79 11.47
N SER A 158 9.73 -18.16 12.48
CA SER A 158 11.19 -18.21 12.34
C SER A 158 11.63 -19.26 11.31
N ASP A 159 11.15 -20.49 11.44
CA ASP A 159 11.43 -21.57 10.50
C ASP A 159 10.98 -21.24 9.08
N LEU A 160 9.82 -20.64 8.94
CA LEU A 160 9.29 -20.21 7.65
C LEU A 160 10.17 -19.13 7.02
N ALA A 161 10.59 -18.13 7.79
CA ALA A 161 11.46 -17.08 7.28
C ALA A 161 12.84 -17.64 6.85
N GLU A 162 13.41 -18.64 7.58
CA GLU A 162 14.64 -19.33 7.17
C GLU A 162 14.47 -20.08 5.85
N LYS A 163 13.34 -20.75 5.65
CA LYS A 163 13.04 -21.48 4.41
C LYS A 163 12.87 -20.55 3.22
N LEU A 164 12.22 -19.40 3.43
CA LEU A 164 11.91 -18.44 2.37
C LEU A 164 13.15 -17.63 1.97
N ILE A 165 13.98 -17.23 2.92
CA ILE A 165 15.22 -16.47 2.67
C ILE A 165 16.41 -17.40 2.86
N ASN A 166 16.71 -18.15 1.84
CA ASN A 166 17.77 -19.17 1.81
C ASN A 166 18.96 -18.82 0.92
N SER A 167 19.05 -17.58 0.46
CA SER A 167 20.09 -17.07 -0.44
C SER A 167 20.50 -15.67 -0.04
N HIS A 168 21.64 -15.23 -0.55
CA HIS A 168 22.17 -13.89 -0.36
C HIS A 168 22.21 -13.13 -1.69
N GLY A 169 21.87 -11.85 -1.65
CA GLY A 169 22.01 -10.90 -2.75
C GLY A 169 23.21 -9.98 -2.55
N SER A 170 23.38 -9.02 -3.43
CA SER A 170 24.45 -8.02 -3.39
C SER A 170 23.95 -6.57 -3.23
N GLY A 171 22.64 -6.37 -3.18
CA GLY A 171 21.98 -5.06 -3.12
C GLY A 171 21.38 -4.77 -1.75
N GLY A 172 20.15 -5.19 -1.53
CA GLY A 172 19.38 -4.88 -0.31
C GLY A 172 18.61 -3.57 -0.40
N LYS A 173 18.29 -3.13 -1.62
CA LYS A 173 17.42 -1.95 -1.84
C LYS A 173 16.00 -2.28 -1.40
N THR A 174 15.43 -1.37 -0.64
CA THR A 174 14.04 -1.49 -0.19
C THR A 174 13.22 -0.36 -0.79
N VAL A 175 12.07 -0.69 -1.40
CA VAL A 175 11.07 0.28 -1.83
C VAL A 175 9.79 0.09 -1.04
N LYS A 176 9.16 1.21 -0.63
CA LYS A 176 7.93 1.23 0.17
C LYS A 176 6.75 1.67 -0.69
N ARG A 177 5.65 0.95 -0.63
CA ARG A 177 4.47 1.18 -1.46
C ARG A 177 3.20 0.80 -0.72
N PHE A 178 2.05 1.08 -1.36
CA PHE A 178 0.77 0.46 -1.05
C PHE A 178 0.30 -0.29 -2.30
N PHE A 179 -0.13 -1.53 -2.15
CA PHE A 179 -0.71 -2.27 -3.27
C PHE A 179 -2.17 -1.91 -3.51
N GLY A 180 -2.82 -1.35 -2.49
CA GLY A 180 -4.21 -0.94 -2.52
C GLY A 180 -4.43 0.37 -1.78
N ALA A 181 -5.63 0.91 -1.94
CA ALA A 181 -6.10 2.09 -1.21
C ALA A 181 -7.60 2.02 -0.97
N SER A 182 -8.05 2.68 0.09
CA SER A 182 -9.46 3.04 0.25
C SER A 182 -9.72 4.30 -0.57
N THR A 183 -10.65 4.19 -1.50
CA THR A 183 -11.00 5.23 -2.47
C THR A 183 -12.48 5.54 -2.38
N PRO A 184 -12.97 6.65 -2.98
CA PRO A 184 -14.41 6.91 -3.08
C PRO A 184 -15.20 5.77 -3.76
N ASP A 185 -14.56 5.03 -4.68
CA ASP A 185 -15.17 3.88 -5.35
C ASP A 185 -15.08 2.57 -4.53
N GLY A 186 -14.56 2.63 -3.30
CA GLY A 186 -14.35 1.47 -2.41
C GLY A 186 -12.88 1.08 -2.26
N SER A 187 -12.65 -0.14 -1.77
CA SER A 187 -11.29 -0.68 -1.64
C SER A 187 -10.80 -1.19 -3.00
N VAL A 188 -9.68 -0.66 -3.47
CA VAL A 188 -9.04 -1.04 -4.74
C VAL A 188 -7.65 -1.60 -4.45
N ASN A 189 -7.26 -2.70 -5.11
CA ASN A 189 -5.92 -3.25 -5.03
C ASN A 189 -5.39 -3.73 -6.38
N TYR A 190 -4.07 -3.86 -6.46
CA TYR A 190 -3.35 -4.32 -7.65
C TYR A 190 -2.51 -5.58 -7.38
N ILE A 191 -2.83 -6.38 -6.34
CA ILE A 191 -2.05 -7.55 -5.92
C ILE A 191 -1.80 -8.51 -7.09
N ASN A 192 -2.85 -8.91 -7.81
CA ASN A 192 -2.70 -9.85 -8.93
C ASN A 192 -1.79 -9.32 -10.03
N GLN A 193 -1.83 -8.01 -10.32
CA GLN A 193 -0.96 -7.40 -11.31
C GLN A 193 0.50 -7.32 -10.83
N LEU A 194 0.71 -6.96 -9.56
CA LEU A 194 2.04 -6.82 -8.95
C LEU A 194 2.74 -8.16 -8.78
N THR A 195 1.98 -9.23 -8.57
CA THR A 195 2.50 -10.58 -8.28
C THR A 195 2.38 -11.55 -9.45
N GLY A 196 1.86 -11.08 -10.60
CA GLY A 196 1.55 -11.92 -11.77
C GLY A 196 2.76 -12.67 -12.33
N ASN A 197 3.93 -12.05 -12.32
CA ASN A 197 5.18 -12.60 -12.87
C ASN A 197 6.03 -13.38 -11.85
N LEU A 198 5.58 -13.45 -10.59
CA LEU A 198 6.30 -14.18 -9.56
C LEU A 198 6.07 -15.68 -9.69
N LYS A 199 7.09 -16.47 -9.39
CA LYS A 199 7.02 -17.95 -9.44
C LYS A 199 6.15 -18.51 -8.33
N LYS A 200 6.13 -17.84 -7.15
CA LYS A 200 5.47 -18.33 -5.97
C LYS A 200 4.77 -17.21 -5.20
N ARG A 201 3.54 -17.46 -4.75
CA ARG A 201 2.78 -16.54 -3.92
C ARG A 201 2.30 -17.25 -2.66
N TYR A 202 2.56 -16.64 -1.51
CA TYR A 202 2.12 -17.14 -0.21
C TYR A 202 0.98 -16.25 0.32
N PHE A 203 -0.16 -16.86 0.55
CA PHE A 203 -1.41 -16.24 0.97
C PHE A 203 -1.55 -16.42 2.48
N ILE A 204 -1.27 -15.41 3.29
CA ILE A 204 -1.48 -15.50 4.73
C ILE A 204 -2.97 -15.38 5.01
N LYS A 205 -3.52 -16.40 5.64
CA LYS A 205 -4.86 -16.41 6.23
C LYS A 205 -4.75 -16.28 7.74
N GLY A 206 -5.70 -15.57 8.37
CA GLY A 206 -5.69 -15.35 9.81
C GLY A 206 -6.72 -14.33 10.24
N ARG A 207 -6.69 -13.95 11.51
CA ARG A 207 -7.54 -12.92 12.10
C ARG A 207 -6.73 -11.66 12.42
N PRO A 208 -7.38 -10.51 12.69
CA PRO A 208 -6.67 -9.37 13.28
C PRO A 208 -5.88 -9.79 14.52
N GLY A 209 -4.68 -9.28 14.72
CA GLY A 209 -3.85 -9.61 15.89
C GLY A 209 -3.09 -10.94 15.86
N THR A 210 -3.22 -11.76 14.79
CA THR A 210 -2.51 -13.07 14.69
C THR A 210 -1.04 -12.95 14.21
N GLY A 211 -0.41 -11.78 14.33
CA GLY A 211 1.02 -11.64 14.04
C GLY A 211 1.42 -11.56 12.57
N LYS A 212 0.47 -11.49 11.61
CA LYS A 212 0.75 -11.43 10.17
C LYS A 212 1.73 -10.31 9.79
N SER A 213 1.43 -9.08 10.20
CA SER A 213 2.29 -7.92 9.94
C SER A 213 3.66 -8.03 10.63
N THR A 214 3.73 -8.60 11.84
CA THR A 214 4.99 -8.87 12.54
C THR A 214 5.85 -9.83 11.78
N PHE A 215 5.29 -10.90 11.26
CA PHE A 215 6.00 -11.85 10.39
C PHE A 215 6.49 -11.18 9.10
N LEU A 216 5.65 -10.39 8.43
CA LEU A 216 6.04 -9.67 7.20
C LEU A 216 7.19 -8.69 7.47
N LYS A 217 7.19 -7.98 8.60
CA LYS A 217 8.31 -7.13 9.02
C LYS A 217 9.59 -7.93 9.27
N HIS A 218 9.46 -9.08 9.94
CA HIS A 218 10.59 -9.97 10.18
C HIS A 218 11.17 -10.48 8.85
N LEU A 219 10.33 -10.95 7.93
CA LEU A 219 10.72 -11.43 6.61
C LEU A 219 11.42 -10.33 5.77
N ALA A 220 10.87 -9.12 5.76
CA ALA A 220 11.45 -7.98 5.06
C ALA A 220 12.84 -7.62 5.61
N ASN A 221 12.97 -7.60 6.94
CA ASN A 221 14.26 -7.33 7.58
C ASN A 221 15.30 -8.43 7.28
N LYS A 222 14.88 -9.71 7.31
CA LYS A 222 15.74 -10.85 6.99
C LYS A 222 16.23 -10.77 5.53
N ALA A 223 15.34 -10.49 4.58
CA ALA A 223 15.71 -10.31 3.18
C ALA A 223 16.70 -9.15 2.99
N LYS A 224 16.45 -8.01 3.65
CA LYS A 224 17.37 -6.87 3.65
C LYS A 224 18.74 -7.23 4.22
N CYS A 225 18.80 -7.93 5.36
CA CYS A 225 20.06 -8.39 5.98
C CYS A 225 20.79 -9.40 5.09
N ALA A 226 20.07 -10.17 4.28
CA ALA A 226 20.64 -11.06 3.28
C ALA A 226 21.11 -10.34 2.00
N GLY A 227 20.98 -9.00 1.92
CA GLY A 227 21.35 -8.21 0.75
C GLY A 227 20.41 -8.36 -0.44
N LEU A 228 19.18 -8.84 -0.23
CA LEU A 228 18.17 -9.02 -1.27
C LEU A 228 17.32 -7.75 -1.43
N ASP A 229 17.03 -7.38 -2.67
CA ASP A 229 16.09 -6.31 -2.95
C ASP A 229 14.68 -6.69 -2.49
N THR A 230 13.97 -5.75 -1.89
CA THR A 230 12.62 -5.97 -1.38
C THR A 230 11.65 -4.87 -1.80
N GLU A 231 10.44 -5.28 -2.19
CA GLU A 231 9.30 -4.37 -2.29
C GLU A 231 8.39 -4.60 -1.08
N ILE A 232 8.22 -3.57 -0.26
CA ILE A 232 7.40 -3.62 0.96
C ILE A 232 6.12 -2.84 0.72
N TYR A 233 4.99 -3.49 0.96
CA TYR A 233 3.68 -2.88 0.82
C TYR A 233 3.00 -2.75 2.18
N TYR A 234 2.73 -1.51 2.55
CA TYR A 234 2.07 -1.15 3.80
C TYR A 234 0.56 -1.30 3.70
N CYS A 235 -0.08 -1.47 4.84
CA CYS A 235 -1.52 -1.44 4.96
C CYS A 235 -2.05 -0.03 4.65
N SER A 236 -3.03 0.06 3.77
CA SER A 236 -3.64 1.34 3.41
C SER A 236 -4.58 1.90 4.49
N PHE A 237 -4.80 1.16 5.57
CA PHE A 237 -5.60 1.59 6.71
C PHE A 237 -4.73 1.91 7.94
N ASP A 238 -3.70 1.10 8.21
CA ASP A 238 -2.77 1.24 9.34
C ASP A 238 -1.33 1.40 8.82
N LYS A 239 -0.79 2.62 8.91
CA LYS A 239 0.55 2.97 8.44
C LYS A 239 1.68 2.16 9.06
N ASP A 240 1.46 1.58 10.23
CA ASP A 240 2.45 0.80 10.98
C ASP A 240 2.37 -0.71 10.67
N SER A 241 1.40 -1.13 9.86
CA SER A 241 1.20 -2.53 9.46
C SER A 241 1.74 -2.79 8.06
N LEU A 242 2.27 -4.01 7.84
CA LEU A 242 2.65 -4.51 6.51
C LEU A 242 1.61 -5.51 6.03
N ASP A 243 1.25 -5.38 4.75
CA ASP A 243 0.32 -6.28 4.08
C ASP A 243 0.99 -7.17 3.02
N MET A 244 2.17 -6.80 2.47
CA MET A 244 2.88 -7.65 1.52
C MET A 244 4.39 -7.36 1.50
N VAL A 245 5.17 -8.42 1.31
CA VAL A 245 6.60 -8.37 0.99
C VAL A 245 6.84 -9.15 -0.29
N VAL A 246 7.52 -8.54 -1.25
CA VAL A 246 7.98 -9.18 -2.49
C VAL A 246 9.51 -9.23 -2.46
N VAL A 247 10.08 -10.39 -2.77
CA VAL A 247 11.52 -10.59 -2.96
C VAL A 247 11.76 -10.98 -4.42
N PRO A 248 11.97 -10.00 -5.32
CA PRO A 248 12.00 -10.24 -6.77
C PRO A 248 13.08 -11.23 -7.21
N GLU A 249 14.27 -11.17 -6.60
CA GLU A 249 15.41 -12.04 -6.93
C GLU A 249 15.09 -13.52 -6.64
N LEU A 250 14.31 -13.81 -5.60
CA LEU A 250 13.86 -15.15 -5.25
C LEU A 250 12.54 -15.53 -5.95
N GLY A 251 11.88 -14.56 -6.61
CA GLY A 251 10.69 -14.76 -7.40
C GLY A 251 9.44 -15.08 -6.58
N PHE A 252 9.33 -14.61 -5.34
CA PHE A 252 8.16 -14.85 -4.51
C PHE A 252 7.61 -13.59 -3.84
N CYS A 253 6.37 -13.69 -3.38
CA CYS A 253 5.78 -12.76 -2.42
C CYS A 253 5.07 -13.50 -1.29
N VAL A 254 4.95 -12.80 -0.15
CA VAL A 254 4.08 -13.18 0.97
C VAL A 254 3.16 -12.00 1.25
N PHE A 255 1.86 -12.22 1.35
CA PHE A 255 0.91 -11.14 1.59
C PHE A 255 -0.26 -11.53 2.48
N ASP A 256 -0.80 -10.56 3.21
CA ASP A 256 -2.05 -10.70 3.94
C ASP A 256 -3.19 -10.87 2.94
N SER A 257 -3.83 -12.03 2.98
CA SER A 257 -4.93 -12.41 2.11
C SER A 257 -6.23 -12.56 2.89
N THR A 258 -6.51 -11.55 3.72
CA THR A 258 -7.76 -11.43 4.47
C THR A 258 -8.59 -10.24 4.00
N ALA A 259 -9.87 -10.16 4.39
CA ALA A 259 -10.71 -9.04 4.00
C ALA A 259 -10.08 -7.69 4.43
N PRO A 260 -10.16 -6.62 3.61
CA PRO A 260 -10.99 -6.45 2.40
C PRO A 260 -10.33 -6.90 1.07
N HIS A 261 -9.11 -7.42 1.09
CA HIS A 261 -8.36 -7.84 -0.12
C HIS A 261 -8.14 -9.36 -0.16
N GLU A 262 -9.15 -10.11 0.27
CA GLU A 262 -9.08 -11.55 0.30
C GLU A 262 -8.96 -12.15 -1.11
N LEU A 263 -7.93 -12.97 -1.29
CA LEU A 263 -7.65 -13.74 -2.50
C LEU A 263 -7.43 -15.21 -2.13
N PHE A 264 -7.53 -16.08 -3.12
CA PHE A 264 -7.31 -17.52 -2.97
C PHE A 264 -6.30 -18.01 -3.99
N PRO A 265 -5.60 -19.14 -3.73
CA PRO A 265 -4.75 -19.80 -4.70
C PRO A 265 -5.49 -20.12 -6.00
N GLU A 266 -4.89 -19.74 -7.14
CA GLU A 266 -5.48 -19.92 -8.47
C GLU A 266 -4.52 -20.59 -9.46
N ARG A 267 -3.24 -20.70 -9.11
CA ARG A 267 -2.20 -21.23 -10.01
C ARG A 267 -1.21 -22.11 -9.27
N GLU A 268 -0.46 -22.90 -10.04
CA GLU A 268 0.70 -23.64 -9.52
C GLU A 268 1.70 -22.70 -8.87
N GLY A 269 2.22 -23.09 -7.69
CA GLY A 269 3.12 -22.27 -6.87
C GLY A 269 2.41 -21.36 -5.85
N ASP A 270 1.08 -21.29 -5.85
CA ASP A 270 0.34 -20.60 -4.82
C ASP A 270 0.19 -21.48 -3.57
N GLU A 271 0.48 -20.95 -2.37
CA GLU A 271 0.36 -21.66 -1.10
C GLU A 271 -0.37 -20.81 -0.05
N ILE A 272 -1.18 -21.45 0.77
CA ILE A 272 -1.80 -20.83 1.94
C ILE A 272 -0.89 -21.02 3.15
N ILE A 273 -0.71 -19.98 3.94
CA ILE A 273 -0.13 -19.98 5.27
C ILE A 273 -1.22 -19.62 6.26
N ASP A 274 -1.64 -20.57 7.07
CA ASP A 274 -2.77 -20.41 8.02
C ASP A 274 -2.27 -19.98 9.41
N PHE A 275 -2.20 -18.68 9.60
CA PHE A 275 -1.82 -18.09 10.90
C PHE A 275 -2.84 -18.31 12.00
N TYR A 276 -4.11 -18.59 11.69
CA TYR A 276 -5.11 -18.91 12.70
C TYR A 276 -4.78 -20.24 13.37
N THR A 277 -4.53 -21.26 12.56
CA THR A 277 -4.12 -22.59 13.04
C THR A 277 -2.76 -22.55 13.73
N GLU A 278 -1.78 -21.86 13.13
CA GLU A 278 -0.40 -21.79 13.66
C GLU A 278 -0.30 -20.96 14.95
N SER A 279 -1.25 -20.05 15.17
CA SER A 279 -1.38 -19.30 16.44
C SER A 279 -2.10 -20.08 17.54
N GLY A 280 -2.56 -21.30 17.30
CA GLY A 280 -3.27 -22.12 18.29
C GLY A 280 -4.71 -21.66 18.58
N LEU A 281 -5.33 -20.87 17.71
CA LEU A 281 -6.60 -20.19 17.94
C LEU A 281 -7.85 -21.07 17.66
N PHE A 282 -7.78 -22.35 18.00
CA PHE A 282 -8.89 -23.28 17.76
C PHE A 282 -10.13 -22.94 18.59
N GLY A 283 -11.28 -22.74 17.93
CA GLY A 283 -12.57 -22.48 18.58
C GLY A 283 -12.71 -21.07 19.20
N ILE A 284 -11.78 -20.16 18.92
CA ILE A 284 -11.82 -18.78 19.49
C ILE A 284 -12.94 -17.97 18.84
N ASP A 285 -13.17 -18.13 17.53
CA ASP A 285 -14.26 -17.45 16.83
C ASP A 285 -15.63 -17.82 17.44
N GLU A 286 -15.83 -19.09 17.79
CA GLU A 286 -17.05 -19.58 18.43
C GLU A 286 -17.16 -19.11 19.89
N LYS A 287 -16.06 -19.16 20.64
CA LYS A 287 -15.97 -18.72 22.04
C LYS A 287 -16.39 -17.27 22.23
N TYR A 288 -16.01 -16.41 21.28
CA TYR A 288 -16.24 -14.96 21.34
C TYR A 288 -17.22 -14.46 20.28
N SER A 289 -18.07 -15.33 19.72
CA SER A 289 -18.91 -15.03 18.54
C SER A 289 -19.72 -13.74 18.67
N ASP A 290 -20.42 -13.52 19.77
CA ASP A 290 -21.27 -12.34 19.97
C ASP A 290 -20.43 -11.05 20.03
N LYS A 291 -19.33 -11.09 20.77
CA LYS A 291 -18.40 -9.95 20.88
C LYS A 291 -17.77 -9.62 19.53
N LEU A 292 -17.33 -10.64 18.80
CA LEU A 292 -16.70 -10.46 17.47
C LEU A 292 -17.69 -9.91 16.44
N ASN A 293 -18.95 -10.35 16.48
CA ASN A 293 -20.00 -9.85 15.60
C ASN A 293 -20.32 -8.38 15.87
N ASP A 294 -20.39 -7.96 17.14
CA ASP A 294 -20.58 -6.55 17.51
C ASP A 294 -19.41 -5.70 17.03
N ILE A 295 -18.17 -6.09 17.34
CA ILE A 295 -16.96 -5.37 16.90
C ILE A 295 -16.92 -5.23 15.38
N LYS A 296 -17.15 -6.32 14.65
CA LYS A 296 -17.16 -6.34 13.18
C LYS A 296 -18.23 -5.40 12.62
N SER A 297 -19.41 -5.37 13.21
CA SER A 297 -20.50 -4.48 12.80
C SER A 297 -20.11 -3.01 12.97
N ARG A 298 -19.59 -2.63 14.14
CA ARG A 298 -19.12 -1.27 14.43
C ARG A 298 -17.97 -0.84 13.51
N TYR A 299 -17.01 -1.74 13.28
CA TYR A 299 -15.88 -1.49 12.37
C TYR A 299 -16.35 -1.23 10.94
N ASN A 300 -17.22 -2.10 10.42
CA ASN A 300 -17.78 -1.97 9.07
C ASN A 300 -18.58 -0.67 8.91
N PHE A 301 -19.36 -0.29 9.93
CA PHE A 301 -20.10 0.97 9.94
C PHE A 301 -19.17 2.18 9.83
N LYS A 302 -18.13 2.23 10.66
CA LYS A 302 -17.19 3.36 10.70
C LYS A 302 -16.33 3.47 9.43
N THR A 303 -15.88 2.35 8.88
CA THR A 303 -15.15 2.35 7.62
C THR A 303 -16.03 2.75 6.43
N ALA A 304 -17.30 2.32 6.41
CA ALA A 304 -18.27 2.75 5.41
C ALA A 304 -18.60 4.24 5.54
N GLN A 305 -18.77 4.75 6.75
CA GLN A 305 -18.98 6.16 7.04
C GLN A 305 -17.80 7.02 6.51
N GLY A 306 -16.56 6.59 6.78
CA GLY A 306 -15.38 7.30 6.28
C GLY A 306 -15.34 7.38 4.75
N ARG A 307 -15.71 6.32 4.04
CA ARG A 307 -15.75 6.31 2.57
C ARG A 307 -16.88 7.15 1.95
N ALA A 308 -17.91 7.46 2.73
CA ALA A 308 -19.07 8.25 2.25
C ALA A 308 -18.81 9.77 2.25
N TYR A 309 -17.75 10.21 2.90
CA TYR A 309 -17.30 11.61 2.88
C TYR A 309 -16.38 11.87 1.68
#